data_f5513edcc5ee29e954593b38cfb8c8e9
#
_entry.id   f5513edcc5ee29e954593b38cfb8c8e9
#
_cell.length_a   1.000
_cell.length_b   1.000
_cell.length_c   1.000
_cell.angle_alpha   90.00
_cell.angle_beta   90.00
_cell.angle_gamma   90.00
#
_symmetry.space_group_name_H-M   'P 1'
#
loop_
_entity.id
_entity.type
_entity.pdbx_description
1 polymer ?
#
loop_
_entity_poly.entity_id
_entity_poly.type
_entity_poly.pdbx_seq_one_letter_code
_entity_poly.pdbx_strand_id
1 'polypeptide(L)'
;MGSALCFPVEAMVFLTLLFIGLERELRTPLTRKLIKEHVGRVRVYGDDIIIPQYLVRSAIETLEHYGIKVNSRKSFWTGKFRESCGKEFYDGTDVSIVRVRREFPTLQRRDPEEISSIVSLRNQLYWAGLWGTVRWLDSYIEKILFYFPVVESTSSVLGRESVLPYQAESIHPTLHTPLVKGWVRRDPTPKDNLSESGALLKCLLMLERKSNSYLSSVDEAFEQTPLNGDIGQPADVAGHLERAGRPQSANIKLRKATPY
;
A
#
# COMPACT_ATOMS: atom_id res chain seq x y z
N MET A 1 -11.19 -5.38 2.33
CA MET A 1 -10.93 -4.77 1.01
C MET A 1 -10.17 -5.77 0.15
N GLY A 2 -10.71 -6.25 -0.93
CA GLY A 2 -10.09 -7.31 -1.73
C GLY A 2 -10.48 -7.29 -3.21
N SER A 3 -11.46 -6.48 -3.58
CA SER A 3 -11.85 -6.32 -4.98
C SER A 3 -11.11 -5.13 -5.61
N ALA A 4 -10.65 -5.31 -6.84
CA ALA A 4 -10.04 -4.24 -7.64
C ALA A 4 -10.98 -3.05 -7.88
N LEU A 5 -12.28 -3.23 -7.70
CA LEU A 5 -13.30 -2.19 -7.87
C LEU A 5 -13.57 -1.39 -6.59
N CYS A 6 -13.23 -1.89 -5.41
CA CYS A 6 -13.53 -1.19 -4.15
C CYS A 6 -12.91 0.20 -4.11
N PHE A 7 -11.63 0.30 -4.41
CA PHE A 7 -10.90 1.55 -4.33
C PHE A 7 -11.40 2.64 -5.31
N PRO A 8 -11.61 2.34 -6.61
CA PRO A 8 -12.21 3.30 -7.54
C PRO A 8 -13.63 3.72 -7.15
N VAL A 9 -14.48 2.79 -6.71
CA VAL A 9 -15.85 3.08 -6.31
C VAL A 9 -15.89 3.97 -5.06
N GLU A 10 -15.08 3.66 -4.06
CA GLU A 10 -14.92 4.46 -2.86
C GLU A 10 -14.51 5.90 -3.20
N ALA A 11 -13.49 6.06 -4.05
CA ALA A 11 -13.05 7.38 -4.50
C ALA A 11 -14.15 8.15 -5.26
N MET A 12 -14.96 7.47 -6.08
CA MET A 12 -16.10 8.08 -6.78
C MET A 12 -17.18 8.54 -5.80
N VAL A 13 -17.49 7.75 -4.78
CA VAL A 13 -18.48 8.11 -3.75
C VAL A 13 -18.01 9.34 -2.99
N PHE A 14 -16.79 9.33 -2.45
CA PHE A 14 -16.24 10.47 -1.72
C PHE A 14 -16.20 11.74 -2.61
N LEU A 15 -15.70 11.62 -3.82
CA LEU A 15 -15.64 12.75 -4.74
C LEU A 15 -17.03 13.35 -5.02
N THR A 16 -18.04 12.50 -5.18
CA THR A 16 -19.43 12.95 -5.39
C THR A 16 -19.94 13.70 -4.17
N LEU A 17 -19.73 13.18 -2.96
CA LEU A 17 -20.16 13.85 -1.72
C LEU A 17 -19.44 15.17 -1.51
N LEU A 18 -18.14 15.24 -1.83
CA LEU A 18 -17.39 16.49 -1.76
C LEU A 18 -17.93 17.56 -2.73
N PHE A 19 -18.32 17.17 -3.95
CA PHE A 19 -18.93 18.10 -4.89
C PHE A 19 -20.34 18.52 -4.47
N ILE A 20 -21.12 17.69 -3.80
CA ILE A 20 -22.38 18.08 -3.16
C ILE A 20 -22.13 19.11 -2.05
N GLY A 21 -21.10 18.90 -1.23
CA GLY A 21 -20.65 19.88 -0.22
C GLY A 21 -20.20 21.20 -0.86
N LEU A 22 -19.48 21.15 -1.97
CA LEU A 22 -19.06 22.33 -2.74
C LEU A 22 -20.25 23.12 -3.25
N GLU A 23 -21.25 22.45 -3.83
CA GLU A 23 -22.48 23.08 -4.30
C GLU A 23 -23.21 23.86 -3.19
N ARG A 24 -23.30 23.25 -2.01
CA ARG A 24 -23.88 23.88 -0.82
C ARG A 24 -23.09 25.11 -0.37
N GLU A 25 -21.77 24.98 -0.28
CA GLU A 25 -20.89 26.06 0.16
C GLU A 25 -20.93 27.27 -0.77
N LEU A 26 -20.84 27.01 -2.08
CA LEU A 26 -20.84 28.07 -3.09
C LEU A 26 -22.24 28.58 -3.44
N ARG A 27 -23.30 27.91 -2.96
CA ARG A 27 -24.70 28.20 -3.31
C ARG A 27 -24.93 28.31 -4.83
N THR A 28 -24.19 27.50 -5.59
CA THR A 28 -24.18 27.55 -7.06
C THR A 28 -24.30 26.11 -7.59
N PRO A 29 -25.21 25.84 -8.54
CA PRO A 29 -25.37 24.50 -9.10
C PRO A 29 -24.07 23.94 -9.69
N LEU A 30 -23.84 22.65 -9.50
CA LEU A 30 -22.71 21.95 -10.07
C LEU A 30 -22.77 22.00 -11.60
N THR A 31 -21.77 22.64 -12.20
CA THR A 31 -21.57 22.68 -13.63
C THR A 31 -20.24 22.02 -14.00
N ARG A 32 -20.11 21.58 -15.25
CA ARG A 32 -18.83 21.08 -15.77
C ARG A 32 -17.69 22.10 -15.63
N LYS A 33 -17.99 23.38 -15.74
CA LYS A 33 -17.03 24.47 -15.56
C LYS A 33 -16.54 24.50 -14.12
N LEU A 34 -17.45 24.51 -13.15
CA LEU A 34 -17.13 24.51 -11.72
C LEU A 34 -16.29 23.30 -11.32
N ILE A 35 -16.64 22.10 -11.81
CA ILE A 35 -15.85 20.88 -11.58
C ILE A 35 -14.43 21.04 -12.14
N LYS A 36 -14.29 21.55 -13.37
CA LYS A 36 -12.96 21.76 -13.97
C LYS A 36 -12.09 22.76 -13.22
N GLU A 37 -12.68 23.80 -12.64
CA GLU A 37 -11.97 24.79 -11.80
C GLU A 37 -11.38 24.18 -10.53
N HIS A 38 -11.93 23.04 -10.07
CA HIS A 38 -11.47 22.32 -8.89
C HIS A 38 -10.57 21.12 -9.22
N VAL A 39 -10.30 20.84 -10.50
CA VAL A 39 -9.35 19.81 -10.92
C VAL A 39 -7.96 20.12 -10.33
N GLY A 40 -7.38 19.13 -9.64
CA GLY A 40 -6.10 19.27 -8.95
C GLY A 40 -6.18 19.94 -7.58
N ARG A 41 -7.27 20.62 -7.22
CA ARG A 41 -7.51 21.18 -5.89
C ARG A 41 -8.26 20.22 -4.96
N VAL A 42 -9.15 19.41 -5.54
CA VAL A 42 -9.87 18.35 -4.85
C VAL A 42 -9.27 17.04 -5.31
N ARG A 43 -8.77 16.25 -4.38
CA ARG A 43 -8.18 14.93 -4.63
C ARG A 43 -8.66 13.93 -3.60
N VAL A 44 -8.92 12.72 -4.05
CA VAL A 44 -9.34 11.59 -3.21
C VAL A 44 -8.45 10.40 -3.52
N TYR A 45 -7.94 9.76 -2.48
CA TYR A 45 -7.15 8.54 -2.57
C TYR A 45 -7.53 7.60 -1.43
N GLY A 46 -8.48 6.68 -1.72
CA GLY A 46 -9.11 5.88 -0.67
C GLY A 46 -9.86 6.77 0.32
N ASP A 47 -9.52 6.64 1.59
CA ASP A 47 -10.04 7.46 2.69
C ASP A 47 -9.34 8.81 2.86
N ASP A 48 -8.21 9.04 2.16
CA ASP A 48 -7.50 10.31 2.19
C ASP A 48 -8.15 11.34 1.24
N ILE A 49 -8.53 12.47 1.79
CA ILE A 49 -9.19 13.57 1.07
C ILE A 49 -8.34 14.83 1.19
N ILE A 50 -7.97 15.42 0.06
CA ILE A 50 -7.28 16.72 -0.01
C ILE A 50 -8.21 17.72 -0.67
N ILE A 51 -8.58 18.77 0.06
CA ILE A 51 -9.49 19.82 -0.41
C ILE A 51 -9.01 21.20 0.05
N PRO A 52 -9.41 22.29 -0.62
CA PRO A 52 -9.20 23.64 -0.14
C PRO A 52 -9.81 23.85 1.26
N GLN A 53 -9.10 24.61 2.11
CA GLN A 53 -9.48 24.82 3.51
C GLN A 53 -10.90 25.36 3.67
N TYR A 54 -11.34 26.26 2.78
CA TYR A 54 -12.69 26.85 2.84
C TYR A 54 -13.83 25.83 2.63
N LEU A 55 -13.54 24.67 2.02
CA LEU A 55 -14.53 23.61 1.80
C LEU A 55 -14.62 22.59 2.94
N VAL A 56 -13.69 22.61 3.88
CA VAL A 56 -13.56 21.55 4.89
C VAL A 56 -14.83 21.40 5.72
N ARG A 57 -15.41 22.49 6.17
CA ARG A 57 -16.61 22.44 7.00
C ARG A 57 -17.80 21.83 6.26
N SER A 58 -18.07 22.31 5.07
CA SER A 58 -19.15 21.79 4.23
C SER A 58 -18.90 20.33 3.82
N ALA A 59 -17.66 19.94 3.57
CA ALA A 59 -17.30 18.57 3.30
C ALA A 59 -17.57 17.65 4.48
N ILE A 60 -17.17 18.05 5.70
CA ILE A 60 -17.42 17.27 6.94
C ILE A 60 -18.93 17.12 7.15
N GLU A 61 -19.69 18.22 7.12
CA GLU A 61 -21.14 18.21 7.30
C GLU A 61 -21.83 17.30 6.25
N THR A 62 -21.35 17.30 5.01
CA THR A 62 -21.91 16.45 3.97
C THR A 62 -21.57 14.98 4.18
N LEU A 63 -20.33 14.66 4.49
CA LEU A 63 -19.90 13.28 4.76
C LEU A 63 -20.67 12.68 5.94
N GLU A 64 -20.78 13.42 7.04
CA GLU A 64 -21.50 13.01 8.24
C GLU A 64 -23.01 12.87 8.02
N HIS A 65 -23.60 13.74 7.20
CA HIS A 65 -25.00 13.64 6.79
C HIS A 65 -25.30 12.30 6.08
N TYR A 66 -24.36 11.81 5.29
CA TYR A 66 -24.47 10.50 4.62
C TYR A 66 -23.93 9.33 5.46
N GLY A 67 -23.71 9.53 6.76
CA GLY A 67 -23.30 8.49 7.70
C GLY A 67 -21.82 8.15 7.70
N ILE A 68 -20.99 8.94 7.01
CA ILE A 68 -19.53 8.75 6.98
C ILE A 68 -18.89 9.54 8.10
N LYS A 69 -18.32 8.86 9.08
CA LYS A 69 -17.68 9.50 10.24
C LYS A 69 -16.29 10.01 9.87
N VAL A 70 -16.07 11.32 10.00
CA VAL A 70 -14.76 11.95 9.79
C VAL A 70 -13.91 11.84 11.07
N ASN A 71 -12.67 11.36 10.91
CA ASN A 71 -11.73 11.29 12.03
C ASN A 71 -11.02 12.65 12.23
N SER A 72 -11.60 13.51 13.06
CA SER A 72 -11.08 14.85 13.36
C SER A 72 -9.66 14.84 13.97
N ARG A 73 -9.25 13.73 14.63
CA ARG A 73 -7.91 13.63 15.23
C ARG A 73 -6.82 13.33 14.19
N LYS A 74 -7.21 12.81 13.02
CA LYS A 74 -6.31 12.51 11.89
C LYS A 74 -6.55 13.41 10.68
N SER A 75 -7.33 14.47 10.83
CA SER A 75 -7.64 15.41 9.76
C SER A 75 -7.06 16.78 10.11
N PHE A 76 -6.25 17.33 9.19
CA PHE A 76 -5.44 18.52 9.43
C PHE A 76 -5.85 19.67 8.51
N TRP A 77 -6.73 20.55 8.97
CA TRP A 77 -7.18 21.75 8.22
C TRP A 77 -6.84 23.07 8.90
N THR A 78 -6.41 23.02 10.17
CA THR A 78 -5.96 24.20 10.92
C THR A 78 -4.44 24.20 11.02
N GLY A 79 -3.82 25.37 11.22
CA GLY A 79 -2.37 25.49 11.29
C GLY A 79 -1.67 25.17 9.96
N LYS A 80 -0.39 24.85 10.02
CA LYS A 80 0.49 24.65 8.88
C LYS A 80 0.80 23.19 8.58
N PHE A 81 0.48 22.29 9.48
CA PHE A 81 0.72 20.85 9.31
C PHE A 81 -0.33 20.20 8.39
N ARG A 82 0.13 19.34 7.49
CA ARG A 82 -0.70 18.52 6.59
C ARG A 82 -0.12 17.12 6.51
N GLU A 83 -0.98 16.14 6.42
CA GLU A 83 -0.61 14.73 6.23
C GLU A 83 -1.58 14.10 5.23
N SER A 84 -1.06 13.31 4.32
CA SER A 84 -1.84 12.46 3.41
C SER A 84 -0.97 11.36 2.83
N CYS A 85 -1.51 10.16 2.71
CA CYS A 85 -0.83 9.00 2.13
C CYS A 85 0.53 8.70 2.78
N GLY A 86 0.68 8.96 4.09
CA GLY A 86 1.91 8.76 4.86
C GLY A 86 3.02 9.78 4.57
N LYS A 87 2.69 10.89 3.91
CA LYS A 87 3.57 12.05 3.73
C LYS A 87 3.13 13.18 4.64
N GLU A 88 4.09 13.74 5.36
CA GLU A 88 3.89 14.80 6.33
C GLU A 88 4.54 16.10 5.81
N PHE A 89 3.77 17.19 5.84
CA PHE A 89 4.23 18.51 5.38
C PHE A 89 4.00 19.55 6.46
N TYR A 90 4.96 20.45 6.64
CA TYR A 90 4.82 21.64 7.47
C TYR A 90 5.16 22.88 6.65
N ASP A 91 4.18 23.76 6.48
CA ASP A 91 4.31 25.00 5.70
C ASP A 91 4.85 24.77 4.28
N GLY A 92 4.41 23.67 3.62
CA GLY A 92 4.84 23.27 2.27
C GLY A 92 6.15 22.48 2.20
N THR A 93 6.87 22.33 3.32
CA THR A 93 8.12 21.57 3.38
C THR A 93 7.82 20.12 3.80
N ASP A 94 8.35 19.13 3.09
CA ASP A 94 8.27 17.72 3.45
C ASP A 94 9.05 17.48 4.76
N VAL A 95 8.35 17.10 5.80
CA VAL A 95 8.89 16.77 7.13
C VAL A 95 8.67 15.30 7.47
N SER A 96 8.36 14.48 6.47
CA SER A 96 8.10 13.04 6.65
C SER A 96 9.26 12.34 7.33
N ILE A 97 8.96 11.57 8.37
CA ILE A 97 9.97 10.88 9.17
C ILE A 97 10.35 9.56 8.50
N VAL A 98 11.65 9.35 8.29
CA VAL A 98 12.18 8.06 7.87
C VAL A 98 12.23 7.13 9.08
N ARG A 99 11.55 5.98 9.00
CA ARG A 99 11.43 5.03 10.11
C ARG A 99 12.05 3.69 9.76
N VAL A 100 12.78 3.10 10.70
CA VAL A 100 13.20 1.69 10.62
C VAL A 100 11.96 0.82 10.82
N ARG A 101 11.60 0.02 9.82
CA ARG A 101 10.36 -0.77 9.83
C ARG A 101 10.56 -2.21 10.24
N ARG A 102 11.76 -2.77 10.05
CA ARG A 102 12.12 -4.16 10.33
C ARG A 102 13.50 -4.24 10.94
N GLU A 103 13.79 -5.35 11.57
CA GLU A 103 15.14 -5.70 12.00
C GLU A 103 16.09 -5.75 10.79
N PHE A 104 17.37 -5.55 11.06
CA PHE A 104 18.38 -5.61 10.01
C PHE A 104 18.73 -7.07 9.71
N PRO A 105 18.81 -7.44 8.42
CA PRO A 105 19.23 -8.78 8.02
C PRO A 105 20.67 -9.03 8.48
N THR A 106 20.98 -10.26 8.79
CA THR A 106 22.35 -10.67 9.11
C THR A 106 22.95 -11.52 8.00
N LEU A 107 24.27 -11.78 8.06
CA LEU A 107 24.91 -12.69 7.10
C LEU A 107 24.35 -14.12 7.16
N GLN A 108 23.84 -14.52 8.32
CA GLN A 108 23.26 -15.85 8.56
C GLN A 108 21.75 -15.87 8.24
N ARG A 109 21.06 -14.78 8.49
CA ARG A 109 19.62 -14.63 8.26
C ARG A 109 19.38 -13.62 7.14
N ARG A 110 19.09 -14.13 5.94
CA ARG A 110 18.83 -13.34 4.73
C ARG A 110 17.36 -13.36 4.39
N ASP A 111 16.54 -12.79 5.26
CA ASP A 111 15.11 -12.67 5.00
C ASP A 111 14.87 -11.64 3.87
N PRO A 112 14.18 -12.00 2.78
CA PRO A 112 13.90 -11.10 1.66
C PRO A 112 13.15 -9.83 2.04
N GLU A 113 12.31 -9.88 3.06
CA GLU A 113 11.55 -8.72 3.52
C GLU A 113 12.44 -7.76 4.34
N GLU A 114 13.33 -8.29 5.17
CA GLU A 114 14.32 -7.50 5.92
C GLU A 114 15.30 -6.82 4.96
N ILE A 115 15.78 -7.56 3.94
CA ILE A 115 16.66 -7.01 2.90
C ILE A 115 15.95 -5.90 2.11
N SER A 116 14.72 -6.10 1.68
CA SER A 116 13.94 -5.08 0.97
C SER A 116 13.71 -3.85 1.86
N SER A 117 13.48 -4.07 3.15
CA SER A 117 13.26 -3.00 4.13
C SER A 117 14.51 -2.15 4.36
N ILE A 118 15.69 -2.77 4.50
CA ILE A 118 16.94 -2.02 4.71
C ILE A 118 17.37 -1.27 3.45
N VAL A 119 17.15 -1.82 2.25
CA VAL A 119 17.40 -1.12 0.98
C VAL A 119 16.47 0.08 0.86
N SER A 120 15.19 -0.07 1.14
CA SER A 120 14.22 1.03 1.16
C SER A 120 14.59 2.10 2.20
N LEU A 121 15.00 1.70 3.41
CA LEU A 121 15.47 2.62 4.45
C LEU A 121 16.67 3.43 3.97
N ARG A 122 17.67 2.78 3.36
CA ARG A 122 18.86 3.43 2.80
C ARG A 122 18.47 4.49 1.78
N ASN A 123 17.54 4.16 0.87
CA ASN A 123 17.12 5.07 -0.20
C ASN A 123 16.35 6.28 0.37
N GLN A 124 15.43 6.04 1.33
CA GLN A 124 14.74 7.13 2.02
C GLN A 124 15.71 8.08 2.77
N LEU A 125 16.70 7.52 3.46
CA LEU A 125 17.73 8.32 4.16
C LEU A 125 18.63 9.10 3.18
N TYR A 126 18.89 8.56 2.00
CA TYR A 126 19.64 9.26 0.96
C TYR A 126 18.90 10.53 0.51
N TRP A 127 17.62 10.43 0.19
CA TRP A 127 16.79 11.55 -0.20
C TRP A 127 16.52 12.52 0.95
N ALA A 128 16.56 12.06 2.19
CA ALA A 128 16.50 12.91 3.39
C ALA A 128 17.83 13.62 3.71
N GLY A 129 18.89 13.39 2.92
CA GLY A 129 20.20 14.07 3.10
C GLY A 129 21.07 13.50 4.22
N LEU A 130 20.72 12.34 4.80
CA LEU A 130 21.47 11.71 5.89
C LEU A 130 22.62 10.84 5.36
N TRP A 131 23.48 11.39 4.56
CA TRP A 131 24.50 10.68 3.79
C TRP A 131 25.56 9.97 4.63
N GLY A 132 25.82 10.42 5.86
CA GLY A 132 26.70 9.70 6.78
C GLY A 132 26.17 8.31 7.13
N THR A 133 24.89 8.23 7.48
CA THR A 133 24.19 6.96 7.74
C THR A 133 24.06 6.12 6.47
N VAL A 134 23.80 6.75 5.33
CA VAL A 134 23.73 6.07 4.02
C VAL A 134 25.03 5.34 3.69
N ARG A 135 26.19 5.98 3.87
CA ARG A 135 27.50 5.35 3.64
C ARG A 135 27.71 4.10 4.52
N TRP A 136 27.28 4.19 5.78
CA TRP A 136 27.34 3.04 6.67
C TRP A 136 26.43 1.91 6.20
N LEU A 137 25.17 2.24 5.83
CA LEU A 137 24.23 1.29 5.28
C LEU A 137 24.71 0.67 3.96
N ASP A 138 25.29 1.45 3.06
CA ASP A 138 25.89 0.94 1.82
C ASP A 138 26.90 -0.15 2.10
N SER A 139 27.86 0.13 3.01
CA SER A 139 28.86 -0.86 3.41
C SER A 139 28.26 -2.09 4.08
N TYR A 140 27.17 -1.92 4.82
CA TYR A 140 26.46 -3.02 5.46
C TYR A 140 25.72 -3.89 4.45
N ILE A 141 24.97 -3.27 3.54
CA ILE A 141 24.18 -3.97 2.52
C ILE A 141 25.09 -4.69 1.51
N GLU A 142 26.21 -4.08 1.11
CA GLU A 142 27.18 -4.70 0.19
C GLU A 142 27.76 -6.01 0.73
N LYS A 143 27.98 -6.11 2.03
CA LYS A 143 28.42 -7.37 2.66
C LYS A 143 27.37 -8.48 2.57
N ILE A 144 26.10 -8.12 2.53
CA ILE A 144 24.97 -9.08 2.46
C ILE A 144 24.65 -9.45 1.01
N LEU A 145 24.58 -8.46 0.13
CA LEU A 145 24.10 -8.65 -1.25
C LEU A 145 25.20 -8.88 -2.27
N PHE A 146 26.42 -8.41 -2.05
CA PHE A 146 27.55 -8.39 -2.99
C PHE A 146 27.30 -7.58 -4.28
N TYR A 147 26.07 -7.59 -4.80
CA TYR A 147 25.63 -6.81 -5.95
C TYR A 147 24.59 -5.81 -5.50
N PHE A 148 24.97 -4.55 -5.47
CA PHE A 148 24.13 -3.44 -5.02
C PHE A 148 24.28 -2.25 -5.99
N PRO A 149 23.73 -2.37 -7.23
CA PRO A 149 23.89 -1.38 -8.28
C PRO A 149 23.12 -0.08 -7.99
N VAL A 150 23.48 0.98 -8.71
CA VAL A 150 22.64 2.20 -8.78
C VAL A 150 21.45 1.90 -9.69
N VAL A 151 20.25 2.26 -9.23
CA VAL A 151 18.98 2.05 -9.93
C VAL A 151 18.04 3.24 -9.71
N GLU A 152 17.02 3.36 -10.53
CA GLU A 152 15.92 4.28 -10.32
C GLU A 152 14.87 3.69 -9.35
N SER A 153 14.02 4.53 -8.79
CA SER A 153 12.99 4.14 -7.82
C SER A 153 11.94 3.16 -8.38
N THR A 154 11.78 3.11 -9.70
CA THR A 154 10.85 2.22 -10.41
C THR A 154 11.44 0.84 -10.71
N SER A 155 12.74 0.65 -10.48
CA SER A 155 13.41 -0.61 -10.77
C SER A 155 12.91 -1.76 -9.87
N SER A 156 12.78 -2.94 -10.47
CA SER A 156 12.55 -4.19 -9.73
C SER A 156 13.80 -4.71 -9.00
N VAL A 157 14.96 -4.15 -9.30
CA VAL A 157 16.23 -4.53 -8.68
C VAL A 157 16.39 -3.84 -7.33
N LEU A 158 16.73 -4.59 -6.31
CA LEU A 158 17.13 -4.04 -5.01
C LEU A 158 18.49 -3.34 -5.16
N GLY A 159 18.45 -2.04 -5.32
CA GLY A 159 19.62 -1.21 -5.59
C GLY A 159 19.58 0.11 -4.83
N ARG A 160 20.65 0.88 -4.97
CA ARG A 160 20.79 2.20 -4.37
C ARG A 160 20.22 3.27 -5.31
N GLU A 161 19.29 4.05 -4.84
CA GLU A 161 18.87 5.26 -5.51
C GLU A 161 19.94 6.35 -5.33
N SER A 162 20.17 7.12 -6.37
CA SER A 162 21.17 8.19 -6.38
C SER A 162 20.80 9.24 -7.43
N VAL A 163 21.25 10.49 -7.22
CA VAL A 163 21.25 11.53 -8.26
C VAL A 163 22.21 11.21 -9.41
N LEU A 164 23.18 10.31 -9.17
CA LEU A 164 24.08 9.84 -10.22
C LEU A 164 23.35 8.80 -11.08
N PRO A 165 23.57 8.82 -12.41
CA PRO A 165 22.96 7.87 -13.31
C PRO A 165 23.46 6.44 -13.03
N TYR A 166 22.61 5.45 -13.33
CA TYR A 166 23.02 4.05 -13.32
C TYR A 166 24.03 3.74 -14.43
N GLN A 167 24.85 2.72 -14.22
CA GLN A 167 25.75 2.18 -15.24
C GLN A 167 25.21 0.82 -15.70
N ALA A 168 24.84 0.73 -16.99
CA ALA A 168 24.39 -0.52 -17.57
C ALA A 168 25.56 -1.50 -17.72
N GLU A 169 25.38 -2.74 -17.25
CA GLU A 169 26.37 -3.80 -17.44
C GLU A 169 26.20 -4.52 -18.78
N SER A 170 24.99 -4.53 -19.32
CA SER A 170 24.66 -5.17 -20.60
C SER A 170 23.37 -4.58 -21.17
N ILE A 171 23.09 -4.91 -22.42
CA ILE A 171 21.86 -4.53 -23.13
C ILE A 171 21.05 -5.80 -23.38
N HIS A 172 19.74 -5.71 -23.21
CA HIS A 172 18.84 -6.83 -23.50
C HIS A 172 18.86 -7.13 -25.02
N PRO A 173 19.07 -8.39 -25.44
CA PRO A 173 19.32 -8.70 -26.86
C PRO A 173 18.13 -8.39 -27.79
N THR A 174 16.92 -8.44 -27.29
CA THR A 174 15.69 -8.23 -28.10
C THR A 174 15.05 -6.87 -27.84
N LEU A 175 15.04 -6.40 -26.59
CA LEU A 175 14.34 -5.17 -26.20
C LEU A 175 15.27 -3.95 -26.25
N HIS A 176 16.57 -4.15 -26.42
CA HIS A 176 17.61 -3.11 -26.40
C HIS A 176 17.59 -2.21 -25.15
N THR A 177 16.99 -2.70 -24.05
CA THR A 177 16.95 -2.01 -22.77
C THR A 177 18.23 -2.24 -21.98
N PRO A 178 18.74 -1.24 -21.22
CA PRO A 178 19.89 -1.45 -20.36
C PRO A 178 19.57 -2.43 -19.24
N LEU A 179 20.55 -3.23 -18.86
CA LEU A 179 20.44 -4.22 -17.79
C LEU A 179 21.55 -4.03 -16.76
N VAL A 180 21.16 -4.16 -15.49
CA VAL A 180 22.08 -4.23 -14.36
C VAL A 180 21.91 -5.56 -13.64
N LYS A 181 22.99 -6.08 -13.07
CA LYS A 181 22.97 -7.30 -12.27
C LYS A 181 22.68 -6.95 -10.83
N GLY A 182 21.64 -7.53 -10.28
CA GLY A 182 21.27 -7.31 -8.89
C GLY A 182 20.20 -8.28 -8.41
N TRP A 183 19.80 -8.13 -7.17
CA TRP A 183 18.80 -8.97 -6.54
C TRP A 183 17.41 -8.44 -6.85
N VAL A 184 16.55 -9.32 -7.36
CA VAL A 184 15.14 -9.01 -7.67
C VAL A 184 14.26 -9.78 -6.69
N ARG A 185 13.38 -9.06 -6.01
CA ARG A 185 12.36 -9.66 -5.16
C ARG A 185 11.28 -10.31 -6.03
N ARG A 186 10.85 -11.49 -5.65
CA ARG A 186 9.70 -12.18 -6.21
C ARG A 186 8.79 -12.63 -5.08
N ASP A 187 7.55 -12.27 -5.21
CA ASP A 187 6.47 -12.72 -4.34
C ASP A 187 5.62 -13.71 -5.16
N PRO A 188 5.92 -15.03 -5.09
CA PRO A 188 5.18 -16.01 -5.87
C PRO A 188 3.73 -16.03 -5.38
N THR A 189 2.81 -15.73 -6.27
CA THR A 189 1.39 -15.94 -6.00
C THR A 189 1.09 -17.44 -6.05
N PRO A 190 0.37 -17.99 -5.07
CA PRO A 190 -0.11 -19.37 -5.14
C PRO A 190 -0.95 -19.53 -6.40
N LYS A 191 -0.77 -20.67 -7.08
CA LYS A 191 -1.66 -21.03 -8.19
C LYS A 191 -3.05 -21.28 -7.62
N ASP A 192 -4.00 -20.45 -7.99
CA ASP A 192 -5.41 -20.65 -7.67
C ASP A 192 -6.05 -21.40 -8.84
N ASN A 193 -6.35 -22.67 -8.62
CA ASN A 193 -6.97 -23.55 -9.64
C ASN A 193 -8.51 -23.49 -9.56
N LEU A 194 -9.07 -22.55 -8.79
CA LEU A 194 -10.51 -22.44 -8.66
C LEU A 194 -11.12 -21.88 -9.96
N SER A 195 -12.14 -22.56 -10.48
CA SER A 195 -13.00 -22.04 -11.55
C SER A 195 -13.82 -20.84 -11.05
N GLU A 196 -14.49 -20.13 -11.95
CA GLU A 196 -15.33 -18.97 -11.61
C GLU A 196 -16.34 -19.25 -10.49
N SER A 197 -17.00 -20.41 -10.53
CA SER A 197 -17.91 -20.87 -9.47
C SER A 197 -17.20 -21.15 -8.15
N GLY A 198 -15.99 -21.69 -8.19
CA GLY A 198 -15.15 -21.89 -7.01
C GLY A 198 -14.69 -20.58 -6.38
N ALA A 199 -14.40 -19.57 -7.18
CA ALA A 199 -14.05 -18.24 -6.70
C ALA A 199 -15.25 -17.57 -5.99
N LEU A 200 -16.47 -17.74 -6.52
CA LEU A 200 -17.69 -17.25 -5.89
C LEU A 200 -17.95 -17.97 -4.56
N LEU A 201 -17.85 -19.30 -4.53
CA LEU A 201 -17.99 -20.09 -3.31
C LEU A 201 -17.00 -19.66 -2.23
N LYS A 202 -15.75 -19.45 -2.61
CA LYS A 202 -14.72 -18.92 -1.71
C LYS A 202 -15.08 -17.54 -1.14
N CYS A 203 -15.61 -16.66 -1.96
CA CYS A 203 -16.07 -15.34 -1.51
C CYS A 203 -17.22 -15.46 -0.50
N LEU A 204 -18.20 -16.33 -0.76
CA LEU A 204 -19.34 -16.58 0.13
C LEU A 204 -18.89 -17.15 1.47
N LEU A 205 -18.00 -18.15 1.47
CA LEU A 205 -17.44 -18.75 2.69
C LEU A 205 -16.63 -17.72 3.51
N MET A 206 -15.92 -16.80 2.87
CA MET A 206 -15.23 -15.72 3.59
C MET A 206 -16.20 -14.73 4.23
N LEU A 207 -17.32 -14.44 3.59
CA LEU A 207 -18.38 -13.59 4.15
C LEU A 207 -19.06 -14.25 5.36
N GLU A 208 -19.37 -15.54 5.24
CA GLU A 208 -19.97 -16.33 6.32
C GLU A 208 -19.04 -16.40 7.55
N ARG A 209 -17.74 -16.65 7.36
CA ARG A 209 -16.76 -16.65 8.46
C ARG A 209 -16.67 -15.30 9.16
N LYS A 210 -16.72 -14.19 8.40
CA LYS A 210 -16.76 -12.86 9.00
C LYS A 210 -18.03 -12.63 9.81
N SER A 211 -19.17 -13.10 9.33
CA SER A 211 -20.45 -13.04 10.06
C SER A 211 -20.37 -13.84 11.36
N ASN A 212 -19.84 -15.06 11.32
CA ASN A 212 -19.68 -15.90 12.50
C ASN A 212 -18.65 -15.36 13.50
N SER A 213 -17.60 -14.68 13.06
CA SER A 213 -16.66 -14.04 13.99
C SER A 213 -17.26 -12.82 14.71
N TYR A 214 -18.25 -12.17 14.11
CA TYR A 214 -19.04 -11.13 14.81
C TYR A 214 -20.04 -11.76 15.80
N LEU A 215 -20.62 -12.92 15.48
CA LEU A 215 -21.52 -13.65 16.36
C LEU A 215 -20.78 -14.31 17.53
N SER A 216 -19.59 -14.88 17.31
CA SER A 216 -18.78 -15.48 18.39
C SER A 216 -18.29 -14.44 19.41
N SER A 217 -18.13 -13.19 19.04
CA SER A 217 -17.85 -12.13 20.01
C SER A 217 -19.08 -11.70 20.86
N VAL A 218 -20.28 -12.16 20.48
CA VAL A 218 -21.52 -11.95 21.21
C VAL A 218 -21.91 -13.20 22.01
N ASP A 219 -21.50 -14.40 21.53
CA ASP A 219 -21.88 -15.70 22.10
C ASP A 219 -20.87 -16.28 23.10
N GLU A 220 -19.75 -15.62 23.40
CA GLU A 220 -18.92 -16.02 24.56
C GLU A 220 -19.62 -15.85 25.92
N ALA A 221 -20.89 -15.37 25.92
CA ALA A 221 -21.75 -15.31 27.11
C ALA A 221 -22.74 -16.46 27.21
N PHE A 222 -22.90 -17.34 26.24
CA PHE A 222 -23.86 -18.47 26.27
C PHE A 222 -23.26 -19.78 25.76
N GLU A 223 -22.95 -20.63 26.73
CA GLU A 223 -22.86 -22.10 26.79
C GLU A 223 -22.46 -22.94 25.57
N GLN A 224 -21.35 -23.63 25.79
CA GLN A 224 -20.84 -24.80 25.11
C GLN A 224 -21.87 -25.97 25.13
N THR A 225 -22.25 -26.45 23.96
CA THR A 225 -22.68 -27.81 23.77
C THR A 225 -22.02 -28.41 22.53
N PRO A 226 -21.32 -29.54 22.63
CA PRO A 226 -20.69 -30.18 21.48
C PRO A 226 -21.73 -30.97 20.71
N LEU A 227 -22.08 -30.53 19.52
CA LEU A 227 -22.73 -31.40 18.53
C LEU A 227 -21.62 -32.12 17.74
N ASN A 228 -21.38 -33.35 18.16
CA ASN A 228 -20.65 -34.33 17.38
C ASN A 228 -21.42 -34.64 16.09
N GLY A 229 -20.92 -34.17 14.98
CA GLY A 229 -21.31 -34.55 13.65
C GLY A 229 -20.10 -34.54 12.78
N ASP A 230 -19.42 -35.67 12.71
CA ASP A 230 -18.26 -35.94 11.88
C ASP A 230 -18.69 -35.96 10.40
N ILE A 231 -18.74 -34.81 9.77
CA ILE A 231 -18.72 -34.71 8.32
C ILE A 231 -17.32 -34.21 8.00
N GLY A 232 -16.42 -35.15 7.66
CA GLY A 232 -15.06 -34.88 7.28
C GLY A 232 -14.99 -33.86 6.16
N GLN A 233 -14.86 -32.61 6.53
CA GLN A 233 -14.40 -31.59 5.59
C GLN A 233 -12.89 -31.78 5.41
N PRO A 234 -12.41 -31.92 4.19
CA PRO A 234 -10.97 -32.02 3.96
C PRO A 234 -10.30 -30.79 4.54
N ALA A 235 -9.44 -30.99 5.53
CA ALA A 235 -8.64 -29.93 6.15
C ALA A 235 -7.87 -29.07 5.12
N ASP A 236 -7.57 -29.65 3.97
CA ASP A 236 -6.92 -29.01 2.83
C ASP A 236 -7.74 -27.88 2.17
N VAL A 237 -9.07 -27.99 2.13
CA VAL A 237 -9.91 -26.96 1.48
C VAL A 237 -9.94 -25.66 2.28
N ALA A 238 -10.01 -25.75 3.61
CA ALA A 238 -9.98 -24.58 4.47
C ALA A 238 -8.62 -23.87 4.42
N GLY A 239 -7.52 -24.61 4.46
CA GLY A 239 -6.19 -24.07 4.33
C GLY A 239 -5.93 -23.43 2.96
N HIS A 240 -6.49 -23.99 1.88
CA HIS A 240 -6.40 -23.42 0.54
C HIS A 240 -7.21 -22.12 0.41
N LEU A 241 -8.41 -22.06 0.99
CA LEU A 241 -9.25 -20.86 1.00
C LEU A 241 -8.65 -19.71 1.79
N GLU A 242 -7.91 -19.99 2.86
CA GLU A 242 -7.23 -18.97 3.66
C GLU A 242 -5.98 -18.40 2.98
N ARG A 243 -5.26 -19.24 2.22
CA ARG A 243 -3.96 -18.91 1.65
C ARG A 243 -4.01 -18.41 0.22
N ALA A 244 -5.10 -18.67 -0.49
CA ALA A 244 -5.21 -18.28 -1.89
C ALA A 244 -5.19 -16.75 -2.06
N GLY A 245 -4.34 -16.28 -2.95
CA GLY A 245 -4.17 -14.86 -3.29
C GLY A 245 -3.17 -14.08 -2.42
N ARG A 246 -2.61 -14.67 -1.35
CA ARG A 246 -1.52 -14.05 -0.58
C ARG A 246 -0.18 -14.68 -0.94
N PRO A 247 0.87 -13.92 -1.25
CA PRO A 247 2.20 -14.47 -1.37
C PRO A 247 2.61 -15.10 -0.04
N GLN A 248 2.98 -16.40 -0.07
CA GLN A 248 3.31 -17.15 1.15
C GLN A 248 4.74 -16.89 1.62
N SER A 249 5.63 -16.57 0.70
CA SER A 249 7.02 -16.24 1.00
C SER A 249 7.59 -15.34 -0.09
N ALA A 250 8.28 -14.30 0.31
CA ALA A 250 9.11 -13.53 -0.59
C ALA A 250 10.41 -14.29 -0.88
N ASN A 251 10.87 -14.20 -2.11
CA ASN A 251 12.18 -14.74 -2.52
C ASN A 251 12.99 -13.64 -3.20
N ILE A 252 14.29 -13.64 -3.00
CA ILE A 252 15.21 -12.82 -3.78
C ILE A 252 16.04 -13.70 -4.70
N LYS A 253 16.20 -13.29 -5.95
CA LYS A 253 17.03 -14.00 -6.93
C LYS A 253 17.95 -13.02 -7.64
N LEU A 254 19.22 -13.42 -7.79
CA LEU A 254 20.18 -12.64 -8.55
C LEU A 254 19.84 -12.74 -10.04
N ARG A 255 19.62 -11.60 -10.69
CA ARG A 255 19.23 -11.50 -12.10
C ARG A 255 19.80 -10.25 -12.75
N LYS A 256 19.76 -10.24 -14.08
CA LYS A 256 19.88 -9.02 -14.87
C LYS A 256 18.47 -8.49 -15.12
N ALA A 257 18.22 -7.26 -14.75
CA ALA A 257 16.94 -6.58 -14.97
C ALA A 257 17.17 -5.10 -15.29
N THR A 258 16.13 -4.41 -15.71
CA THR A 258 16.20 -2.99 -16.03
C THR A 258 16.48 -2.15 -14.78
N PRO A 259 17.33 -1.14 -14.87
CA PRO A 259 17.64 -0.25 -13.74
C PRO A 259 16.53 0.78 -13.45
N TYR A 260 15.45 0.75 -14.24
CA TYR A 260 14.30 1.65 -14.12
C TYR A 260 12.97 0.90 -14.16
#